data_3872f89f7c7456e64e52e1fc3f85e58c
#
_entry.id   3872f89f7c7456e64e52e1fc3f85e58c
#
_cell.length_a   1.000
_cell.length_b   1.000
_cell.length_c   1.000
_cell.angle_alpha   90.00
_cell.angle_beta   90.00
_cell.angle_gamma   90.00
#
_symmetry.space_group_name_H-M   'P 1'
#
loop_
_entity.id
_entity.type
_entity.pdbx_description
1 polymer ?
#
loop_
_entity_poly.entity_id
_entity_poly.type
_entity_poly.pdbx_seq_one_letter_code
_entity_poly.pdbx_strand_id
1 'polypeptide(L)'
;IMKKVVYMFLMGFLLFSPIMSYAEEIDKEEQEKVVEEKVTLEECVDINTAKFRTSSNSIIKVRFLALNIEDIDDGVSSVETPILKEAKEYTCTTLTKAKEIKLVTDDNFKEEDVYGRTFAWVFVDDILIQDSIIKSGYGKVDNLYSNSKYFSSLEESEKEAKNSQVGIWKKETTTENTQTELKNTKKKNHFQSFFDNLLASITSFIDDILENILKFIEDMI
;
A
#
# COMPACT_ATOMS: atom_id res chain seq x y z
N ILE A 1 54.52 -48.84 29.03
CA ILE A 1 54.06 -48.35 27.68
C ILE A 1 52.50 -48.26 27.62
N MET A 2 51.76 -49.25 28.14
CA MET A 2 50.29 -49.27 28.14
C MET A 2 49.62 -48.11 28.91
N LYS A 3 50.16 -47.68 30.05
CA LYS A 3 49.57 -46.59 30.84
C LYS A 3 49.62 -45.22 30.15
N LYS A 4 50.60 -44.93 29.31
CA LYS A 4 50.71 -43.66 28.56
C LYS A 4 49.72 -43.60 27.39
N VAL A 5 49.36 -44.71 26.78
CA VAL A 5 48.37 -44.78 25.67
C VAL A 5 46.95 -44.56 26.19
N VAL A 6 46.62 -45.08 27.39
CA VAL A 6 45.31 -44.87 28.01
C VAL A 6 45.07 -43.40 28.39
N TYR A 7 46.11 -42.68 28.87
CA TYR A 7 45.99 -41.24 29.17
C TYR A 7 45.83 -40.37 27.94
N MET A 8 46.43 -40.76 26.84
CA MET A 8 46.31 -40.05 25.55
C MET A 8 44.91 -40.21 24.95
N PHE A 9 44.26 -41.37 25.14
CA PHE A 9 42.87 -41.60 24.71
C PHE A 9 41.84 -40.90 25.60
N LEU A 10 42.13 -40.82 26.94
CA LEU A 10 41.24 -40.11 27.89
C LEU A 10 41.32 -38.58 27.72
N MET A 11 42.51 -38.05 27.34
CA MET A 11 42.64 -36.60 27.09
C MET A 11 42.04 -36.17 25.73
N GLY A 12 42.03 -37.06 24.74
CA GLY A 12 41.38 -36.82 23.45
C GLY A 12 39.85 -36.81 23.54
N PHE A 13 39.26 -37.55 24.46
CA PHE A 13 37.81 -37.60 24.65
C PHE A 13 37.23 -36.39 25.41
N LEU A 14 38.05 -35.71 26.20
CA LEU A 14 37.64 -34.51 26.94
C LEU A 14 37.67 -33.20 26.11
N LEU A 15 38.33 -33.21 24.94
CA LEU A 15 38.40 -32.04 24.07
C LEU A 15 37.38 -32.05 22.91
N PHE A 16 36.63 -33.17 22.76
CA PHE A 16 35.68 -33.31 21.64
C PHE A 16 34.18 -33.17 21.99
N SER A 17 33.86 -32.97 23.27
CA SER A 17 32.47 -33.00 23.74
C SER A 17 31.70 -31.66 23.81
N PRO A 18 32.27 -30.45 23.63
CA PRO A 18 31.42 -29.25 23.72
C PRO A 18 31.02 -28.66 22.36
N ILE A 19 31.42 -29.26 21.23
CA ILE A 19 31.11 -28.65 19.90
C ILE A 19 29.79 -29.13 19.34
N MET A 20 29.25 -30.25 19.81
CA MET A 20 27.99 -30.80 19.28
C MET A 20 26.73 -30.26 19.94
N SER A 21 26.84 -29.47 21.00
CA SER A 21 25.68 -28.85 21.68
C SER A 21 25.36 -27.44 21.21
N TYR A 22 26.14 -26.88 20.26
CA TYR A 22 25.90 -25.52 19.76
C TYR A 22 25.28 -25.50 18.36
N ALA A 23 25.09 -26.65 17.73
CA ALA A 23 24.53 -26.74 16.36
C ALA A 23 23.03 -27.00 16.33
N GLU A 24 22.36 -27.21 17.48
CA GLU A 24 20.94 -27.55 17.53
C GLU A 24 20.04 -26.38 17.97
N GLU A 25 20.62 -25.18 18.13
CA GLU A 25 19.90 -23.98 18.59
C GLU A 25 19.83 -22.84 17.55
N ILE A 26 20.23 -23.12 16.30
CA ILE A 26 20.22 -22.12 15.21
C ILE A 26 19.06 -22.33 14.23
N ASP A 27 18.24 -23.37 14.41
CA ASP A 27 17.09 -23.64 13.54
C ASP A 27 15.74 -23.49 14.28
N LYS A 28 15.65 -22.54 15.20
CA LYS A 28 14.37 -21.88 15.43
C LYS A 28 14.28 -20.78 14.36
N GLU A 29 13.79 -21.15 13.18
CA GLU A 29 13.05 -20.21 12.36
C GLU A 29 12.19 -19.40 13.33
N GLU A 30 12.54 -18.13 13.51
CA GLU A 30 11.66 -17.14 14.07
C GLU A 30 10.49 -17.10 13.08
N GLN A 31 9.50 -18.00 13.31
CA GLN A 31 8.23 -17.93 12.61
C GLN A 31 7.68 -16.56 12.94
N GLU A 32 7.91 -15.67 12.02
CA GLU A 32 7.47 -14.28 12.05
C GLU A 32 5.99 -14.30 12.36
N LYS A 33 5.67 -13.90 13.60
CA LYS A 33 4.33 -14.01 14.17
C LYS A 33 3.45 -13.00 13.43
N VAL A 34 2.77 -13.46 12.39
CA VAL A 34 1.66 -12.72 11.78
C VAL A 34 0.71 -12.33 12.91
N VAL A 35 0.66 -11.06 13.23
CA VAL A 35 -0.23 -10.57 14.27
C VAL A 35 -1.62 -10.45 13.67
N GLU A 36 -2.48 -11.41 14.00
CA GLU A 36 -3.91 -11.35 13.70
C GLU A 36 -4.63 -10.80 14.93
N GLU A 37 -5.42 -9.75 14.75
CA GLU A 37 -6.23 -9.17 15.83
C GLU A 37 -7.70 -9.07 15.44
N LYS A 38 -8.60 -9.59 16.29
CA LYS A 38 -10.04 -9.37 16.16
C LYS A 38 -10.40 -7.97 16.62
N VAL A 39 -11.17 -7.28 15.79
CA VAL A 39 -11.56 -5.89 16.03
C VAL A 39 -13.05 -5.67 15.78
N THR A 40 -13.57 -4.54 16.22
CA THR A 40 -14.92 -4.09 15.88
C THR A 40 -14.85 -2.80 15.08
N LEU A 41 -15.78 -2.63 14.13
CA LEU A 41 -15.86 -1.40 13.35
C LEU A 41 -16.28 -0.24 14.25
N GLU A 42 -15.51 0.84 14.24
CA GLU A 42 -15.87 2.11 14.88
C GLU A 42 -16.44 3.09 13.86
N GLU A 43 -15.78 3.24 12.71
CA GLU A 43 -16.19 4.16 11.65
C GLU A 43 -15.68 3.68 10.30
N CYS A 44 -16.53 3.61 9.29
CA CYS A 44 -16.10 3.47 7.90
C CYS A 44 -15.81 4.87 7.35
N VAL A 45 -14.55 5.18 7.10
CA VAL A 45 -14.11 6.51 6.65
C VAL A 45 -14.24 6.63 5.14
N ASP A 46 -13.71 5.62 4.41
CA ASP A 46 -13.61 5.64 2.96
C ASP A 46 -13.53 4.20 2.39
N ILE A 47 -13.42 4.08 1.07
CA ILE A 47 -13.31 2.80 0.36
C ILE A 47 -12.15 1.94 0.89
N ASN A 48 -11.04 2.57 1.27
CA ASN A 48 -9.81 1.91 1.69
C ASN A 48 -9.33 2.30 3.09
N THR A 49 -10.18 2.94 3.88
CA THR A 49 -9.82 3.44 5.21
C THR A 49 -10.99 3.29 6.17
N ALA A 50 -10.74 2.69 7.33
CA ALA A 50 -11.73 2.58 8.41
C ALA A 50 -11.04 2.76 9.77
N LYS A 51 -11.84 3.08 10.80
CA LYS A 51 -11.40 3.05 12.19
C LYS A 51 -11.97 1.81 12.86
N PHE A 52 -11.11 1.13 13.61
CA PHE A 52 -11.48 -0.07 14.33
C PHE A 52 -11.14 0.08 15.80
N ARG A 53 -11.94 -0.57 16.63
CA ARG A 53 -11.69 -0.71 18.06
C ARG A 53 -11.05 -2.07 18.31
N THR A 54 -9.86 -2.04 18.90
CA THR A 54 -9.05 -3.21 19.23
C THR A 54 -9.55 -3.92 20.49
N SER A 55 -9.03 -5.10 20.77
CA SER A 55 -9.28 -5.86 21.99
C SER A 55 -8.84 -5.11 23.28
N SER A 56 -7.85 -4.22 23.17
CA SER A 56 -7.42 -3.32 24.26
C SER A 56 -8.29 -2.08 24.42
N ASN A 57 -9.41 -1.97 23.68
CA ASN A 57 -10.30 -0.82 23.64
C ASN A 57 -9.71 0.47 23.04
N SER A 58 -8.57 0.36 22.35
CA SER A 58 -7.97 1.46 21.60
C SER A 58 -8.64 1.62 20.23
N ILE A 59 -8.70 2.84 19.70
CA ILE A 59 -9.18 3.10 18.34
C ILE A 59 -7.97 3.30 17.44
N ILE A 60 -7.87 2.50 16.38
CA ILE A 60 -6.84 2.63 15.36
C ILE A 60 -7.47 2.97 14.02
N LYS A 61 -6.77 3.79 13.23
CA LYS A 61 -7.16 4.12 11.86
C LYS A 61 -6.35 3.25 10.90
N VAL A 62 -7.03 2.47 10.09
CA VAL A 62 -6.41 1.47 9.21
C VAL A 62 -6.56 1.90 7.76
N ARG A 63 -5.44 1.88 7.02
CA ARG A 63 -5.37 1.94 5.56
C ARG A 63 -5.33 0.50 5.03
N PHE A 64 -6.24 0.14 4.15
CA PHE A 64 -6.29 -1.19 3.55
C PHE A 64 -5.10 -1.35 2.60
N LEU A 65 -4.24 -2.31 2.91
CA LEU A 65 -2.97 -2.52 2.20
C LEU A 65 -3.20 -2.90 0.74
N ALA A 66 -2.33 -2.42 -0.14
CA ALA A 66 -2.30 -2.70 -1.58
C ALA A 66 -3.58 -2.32 -2.38
N LEU A 67 -4.44 -1.46 -1.83
CA LEU A 67 -5.65 -1.00 -2.50
C LEU A 67 -5.50 0.46 -2.94
N ASN A 68 -5.39 0.71 -4.23
CA ASN A 68 -5.34 2.04 -4.83
C ASN A 68 -6.74 2.49 -5.29
N ILE A 69 -7.13 3.68 -4.83
CA ILE A 69 -8.39 4.36 -5.17
C ILE A 69 -8.12 5.69 -5.88
N GLU A 70 -6.93 6.26 -5.70
CA GLU A 70 -6.58 7.61 -6.16
C GLU A 70 -6.66 7.77 -7.68
N ASP A 71 -6.32 6.70 -8.43
CA ASP A 71 -6.46 6.69 -9.89
C ASP A 71 -7.91 6.66 -10.40
N ILE A 72 -8.88 6.48 -9.51
CA ILE A 72 -10.30 6.48 -9.80
C ILE A 72 -10.90 7.86 -9.55
N ASP A 73 -10.34 8.57 -8.59
CA ASP A 73 -10.62 9.96 -8.28
C ASP A 73 -9.67 10.83 -9.12
N ASP A 74 -10.20 11.56 -10.10
CA ASP A 74 -9.39 12.45 -10.96
C ASP A 74 -8.82 13.67 -10.20
N GLY A 75 -9.10 13.77 -8.90
CA GLY A 75 -8.60 14.86 -8.02
C GLY A 75 -9.01 16.28 -8.43
N VAL A 76 -9.77 16.40 -9.51
CA VAL A 76 -10.12 17.69 -10.14
C VAL A 76 -11.58 18.05 -9.87
N SER A 77 -12.41 17.06 -9.61
CA SER A 77 -13.82 17.25 -9.32
C SER A 77 -14.06 17.18 -7.82
N SER A 78 -14.58 18.25 -7.25
CA SER A 78 -15.13 18.23 -5.87
C SER A 78 -16.42 17.40 -5.75
N VAL A 79 -16.83 16.74 -6.84
CA VAL A 79 -18.03 15.91 -6.91
C VAL A 79 -17.61 14.45 -6.94
N GLU A 80 -17.99 13.72 -5.90
CA GLU A 80 -17.84 12.26 -5.82
C GLU A 80 -18.48 11.60 -7.05
N THR A 81 -17.70 10.84 -7.80
CA THR A 81 -18.23 10.13 -8.98
C THR A 81 -19.22 9.05 -8.54
N PRO A 82 -20.20 8.67 -9.39
CA PRO A 82 -21.14 7.61 -9.04
C PRO A 82 -20.45 6.30 -8.64
N ILE A 83 -19.34 5.97 -9.29
CA ILE A 83 -18.58 4.74 -8.99
C ILE A 83 -17.88 4.81 -7.63
N LEU A 84 -17.35 5.98 -7.24
CA LEU A 84 -16.72 6.16 -5.92
C LEU A 84 -17.77 6.05 -4.81
N LYS A 85 -18.96 6.62 -5.01
CA LYS A 85 -20.07 6.50 -4.08
C LYS A 85 -20.50 5.04 -3.91
N GLU A 86 -20.68 4.31 -5.02
CA GLU A 86 -21.02 2.89 -5.02
C GLU A 86 -19.95 2.05 -4.31
N ALA A 87 -18.65 2.31 -4.58
CA ALA A 87 -17.53 1.65 -3.95
C ALA A 87 -17.48 1.87 -2.44
N LYS A 88 -17.69 3.11 -2.00
CA LYS A 88 -17.75 3.45 -0.57
C LYS A 88 -18.93 2.78 0.12
N GLU A 89 -20.12 2.82 -0.49
CA GLU A 89 -21.29 2.13 0.03
C GLU A 89 -21.07 0.63 0.15
N TYR A 90 -20.44 0.01 -0.86
CA TYR A 90 -20.06 -1.40 -0.84
C TYR A 90 -19.16 -1.73 0.35
N THR A 91 -18.05 -1.01 0.50
CA THR A 91 -17.08 -1.22 1.57
C THR A 91 -17.72 -1.01 2.95
N CYS A 92 -18.41 0.11 3.14
CA CYS A 92 -19.03 0.44 4.43
C CYS A 92 -20.14 -0.53 4.81
N THR A 93 -20.93 -0.97 3.84
CA THR A 93 -22.00 -1.96 4.07
C THR A 93 -21.40 -3.32 4.45
N THR A 94 -20.33 -3.74 3.76
CA THR A 94 -19.63 -5.00 4.03
C THR A 94 -19.08 -5.01 5.46
N LEU A 95 -18.38 -3.94 5.86
CA LEU A 95 -17.84 -3.81 7.21
C LEU A 95 -18.94 -3.76 8.29
N THR A 96 -20.03 -3.02 8.03
CA THR A 96 -21.13 -2.86 9.00
C THR A 96 -21.89 -4.17 9.22
N LYS A 97 -22.04 -5.00 8.19
CA LYS A 97 -22.76 -6.29 8.26
C LYS A 97 -21.90 -7.45 8.72
N ALA A 98 -20.59 -7.23 8.91
CA ALA A 98 -19.65 -8.26 9.32
C ALA A 98 -20.04 -8.89 10.66
N LYS A 99 -19.95 -10.20 10.75
CA LYS A 99 -20.04 -10.96 12.02
C LYS A 99 -18.71 -10.94 12.75
N GLU A 100 -17.62 -10.99 12.01
CA GLU A 100 -16.26 -10.93 12.52
C GLU A 100 -15.40 -10.08 11.60
N ILE A 101 -14.53 -9.23 12.18
CA ILE A 101 -13.50 -8.51 11.45
C ILE A 101 -12.16 -8.83 12.09
N LYS A 102 -11.17 -9.18 11.26
CA LYS A 102 -9.79 -9.43 11.67
C LYS A 102 -8.85 -8.54 10.89
N LEU A 103 -7.88 -7.97 11.59
CA LEU A 103 -6.75 -7.27 11.00
C LEU A 103 -5.54 -8.18 11.02
N VAL A 104 -4.84 -8.25 9.90
CA VAL A 104 -3.60 -9.01 9.76
C VAL A 104 -2.52 -8.05 9.30
N THR A 105 -1.43 -7.95 10.07
CA THR A 105 -0.28 -7.12 9.70
C THR A 105 0.54 -7.79 8.60
N ASP A 106 1.24 -6.99 7.83
CA ASP A 106 2.22 -7.46 6.85
C ASP A 106 3.62 -7.07 7.32
N ASP A 107 4.54 -8.02 7.29
CA ASP A 107 5.89 -7.84 7.84
C ASP A 107 6.71 -6.80 7.08
N ASN A 108 6.40 -6.59 5.82
CA ASN A 108 7.06 -5.58 4.98
C ASN A 108 6.46 -4.18 5.17
N PHE A 109 5.31 -4.04 5.85
CA PHE A 109 4.56 -2.78 5.97
C PHE A 109 4.02 -2.57 7.39
N LYS A 110 4.91 -2.60 8.38
CA LYS A 110 4.57 -2.46 9.81
C LYS A 110 4.45 -1.00 10.28
N GLU A 111 5.02 -0.06 9.54
CA GLU A 111 5.02 1.34 9.93
C GLU A 111 3.69 2.01 9.56
N GLU A 112 3.34 3.05 10.32
CA GLU A 112 2.21 3.90 9.99
C GLU A 112 2.57 4.85 8.85
N ASP A 113 1.57 5.27 8.08
CA ASP A 113 1.77 6.30 7.09
C ASP A 113 1.86 7.71 7.72
N VAL A 114 2.17 8.71 6.90
CA VAL A 114 2.30 10.11 7.34
C VAL A 114 1.03 10.71 7.96
N TYR A 115 -0.10 10.03 7.84
CA TYR A 115 -1.39 10.40 8.43
C TYR A 115 -1.73 9.58 9.69
N GLY A 116 -0.78 8.81 10.21
CA GLY A 116 -0.98 7.94 11.38
C GLY A 116 -1.97 6.79 11.14
N ARG A 117 -1.97 6.23 9.90
CA ARG A 117 -2.79 5.07 9.57
C ARG A 117 -1.93 3.82 9.55
N THR A 118 -2.35 2.81 10.29
CA THR A 118 -1.72 1.49 10.26
C THR A 118 -2.09 0.77 8.97
N PHE A 119 -1.13 0.17 8.27
CA PHE A 119 -1.39 -0.70 7.14
C PHE A 119 -1.83 -2.08 7.61
N ALA A 120 -2.93 -2.60 7.07
CA ALA A 120 -3.37 -3.96 7.38
C ALA A 120 -4.15 -4.61 6.23
N TRP A 121 -4.11 -5.93 6.23
CA TRP A 121 -5.04 -6.80 5.54
C TRP A 121 -6.29 -6.91 6.41
N VAL A 122 -7.46 -6.67 5.83
CA VAL A 122 -8.73 -6.66 6.56
C VAL A 122 -9.57 -7.84 6.09
N PHE A 123 -9.83 -8.76 7.00
CA PHE A 123 -10.71 -9.92 6.75
C PHE A 123 -12.08 -9.66 7.36
N VAL A 124 -13.10 -9.87 6.58
CA VAL A 124 -14.51 -9.77 6.97
C VAL A 124 -15.14 -11.15 6.76
N ASP A 125 -15.56 -11.80 7.85
CA ASP A 125 -16.12 -13.14 7.82
C ASP A 125 -15.20 -14.12 7.04
N ASP A 126 -13.88 -14.06 7.33
CA ASP A 126 -12.78 -14.81 6.70
C ASP A 126 -12.48 -14.47 5.22
N ILE A 127 -13.13 -13.48 4.64
CA ILE A 127 -12.89 -13.02 3.27
C ILE A 127 -12.05 -11.75 3.29
N LEU A 128 -10.99 -11.70 2.50
CA LEU A 128 -10.15 -10.51 2.33
C LEU A 128 -10.96 -9.41 1.62
N ILE A 129 -11.26 -8.31 2.33
CA ILE A 129 -12.12 -7.24 1.78
C ILE A 129 -11.45 -6.55 0.59
N GLN A 130 -10.12 -6.38 0.58
CA GLN A 130 -9.37 -5.82 -0.54
C GLN A 130 -9.62 -6.62 -1.83
N ASP A 131 -9.61 -7.95 -1.74
CA ASP A 131 -9.92 -8.83 -2.86
C ASP A 131 -11.34 -8.61 -3.38
N SER A 132 -12.31 -8.53 -2.48
CA SER A 132 -13.72 -8.30 -2.83
C SER A 132 -13.94 -6.94 -3.50
N ILE A 133 -13.27 -5.89 -3.03
CA ILE A 133 -13.33 -4.54 -3.61
C ILE A 133 -12.73 -4.53 -5.01
N ILE A 134 -11.56 -5.15 -5.20
CA ILE A 134 -10.87 -5.23 -6.50
C ILE A 134 -11.68 -6.07 -7.50
N LYS A 135 -12.19 -7.23 -7.10
CA LYS A 135 -13.06 -8.09 -7.94
C LYS A 135 -14.32 -7.38 -8.41
N SER A 136 -14.87 -6.51 -7.55
CA SER A 136 -16.05 -5.69 -7.90
C SER A 136 -15.71 -4.52 -8.82
N GLY A 137 -14.42 -4.30 -9.10
CA GLY A 137 -13.95 -3.17 -9.90
C GLY A 137 -14.07 -1.82 -9.19
N TYR A 138 -13.96 -1.80 -7.86
CA TYR A 138 -14.03 -0.60 -7.03
C TYR A 138 -12.67 -0.10 -6.58
N GLY A 139 -11.60 -0.72 -7.08
CA GLY A 139 -10.23 -0.35 -6.79
C GLY A 139 -9.26 -1.03 -7.75
N LYS A 140 -8.02 -0.59 -7.71
CA LYS A 140 -6.89 -1.18 -8.42
C LYS A 140 -5.86 -1.70 -7.41
N VAL A 141 -5.02 -2.61 -7.86
CA VAL A 141 -3.88 -3.04 -7.07
C VAL A 141 -2.82 -1.94 -7.05
N ASP A 142 -2.28 -1.62 -5.88
CA ASP A 142 -1.20 -0.66 -5.74
C ASP A 142 0.16 -1.37 -5.81
N ASN A 143 0.89 -1.13 -6.91
CA ASN A 143 2.19 -1.76 -7.17
C ASN A 143 3.30 -1.37 -6.17
N LEU A 144 3.10 -0.33 -5.36
CA LEU A 144 4.02 0.03 -4.28
C LEU A 144 4.13 -1.08 -3.23
N TYR A 145 3.13 -1.96 -3.16
CA TYR A 145 3.04 -3.06 -2.20
C TYR A 145 3.29 -4.44 -2.83
N SER A 146 4.04 -4.50 -3.93
CA SER A 146 4.28 -5.74 -4.71
C SER A 146 4.97 -6.86 -3.95
N ASN A 147 5.68 -6.56 -2.86
CA ASN A 147 6.30 -7.54 -1.98
C ASN A 147 5.43 -7.93 -0.76
N SER A 148 4.16 -7.56 -0.74
CA SER A 148 3.24 -7.90 0.32
C SER A 148 2.59 -9.28 0.14
N LYS A 149 2.12 -9.87 1.24
CA LYS A 149 1.68 -11.27 1.34
C LYS A 149 0.59 -11.67 0.33
N TYR A 150 -0.40 -10.83 0.10
CA TYR A 150 -1.56 -11.17 -0.74
C TYR A 150 -1.54 -10.46 -2.10
N PHE A 151 -0.43 -9.80 -2.46
CA PHE A 151 -0.34 -8.99 -3.67
C PHE A 151 -0.68 -9.78 -4.94
N SER A 152 -0.07 -10.95 -5.16
CA SER A 152 -0.32 -11.77 -6.36
C SER A 152 -1.77 -12.23 -6.49
N SER A 153 -2.44 -12.51 -5.36
CA SER A 153 -3.88 -12.84 -5.37
C SER A 153 -4.72 -11.65 -5.81
N LEU A 154 -4.36 -10.44 -5.35
CA LEU A 154 -5.06 -9.21 -5.75
C LEU A 154 -4.86 -8.88 -7.25
N GLU A 155 -3.67 -9.16 -7.81
CA GLU A 155 -3.43 -9.01 -9.25
C GLU A 155 -4.33 -9.93 -10.09
N GLU A 156 -4.54 -11.18 -9.64
CA GLU A 156 -5.48 -12.09 -10.30
C GLU A 156 -6.90 -11.56 -10.23
N SER A 157 -7.31 -11.07 -9.09
CA SER A 157 -8.64 -10.47 -8.88
C SER A 157 -8.86 -9.23 -9.74
N GLU A 158 -7.84 -8.39 -9.89
CA GLU A 158 -7.89 -7.23 -10.79
C GLU A 158 -8.02 -7.66 -12.26
N LYS A 159 -7.30 -8.71 -12.66
CA LYS A 159 -7.40 -9.28 -14.00
C LYS A 159 -8.81 -9.86 -14.28
N GLU A 160 -9.41 -10.52 -13.29
CA GLU A 160 -10.79 -10.99 -13.39
C GLU A 160 -11.78 -9.83 -13.55
N ALA A 161 -11.65 -8.77 -12.77
CA ALA A 161 -12.48 -7.57 -12.86
C ALA A 161 -12.36 -6.90 -14.23
N LYS A 162 -11.13 -6.77 -14.76
CA LYS A 162 -10.86 -6.25 -16.13
C LYS A 162 -11.52 -7.09 -17.20
N ASN A 163 -11.40 -8.41 -17.13
CA ASN A 163 -11.99 -9.33 -18.11
C ASN A 163 -13.52 -9.30 -18.07
N SER A 164 -14.09 -9.20 -16.88
CA SER A 164 -15.54 -9.11 -16.63
C SER A 164 -16.11 -7.72 -16.90
N GLN A 165 -15.26 -6.73 -17.13
CA GLN A 165 -15.64 -5.33 -17.40
C GLN A 165 -16.59 -4.76 -16.32
N VAL A 166 -16.29 -5.03 -15.03
CA VAL A 166 -17.07 -4.55 -13.90
C VAL A 166 -16.49 -3.25 -13.32
N GLY A 167 -17.33 -2.49 -12.62
CA GLY A 167 -16.91 -1.27 -11.92
C GLY A 167 -16.21 -0.28 -12.85
N ILE A 168 -15.02 0.16 -12.48
CA ILE A 168 -14.15 1.09 -13.24
C ILE A 168 -13.69 0.54 -14.59
N TRP A 169 -13.81 -0.77 -14.81
CA TRP A 169 -13.40 -1.44 -16.05
C TRP A 169 -14.52 -1.56 -17.08
N LYS A 170 -15.72 -1.05 -16.78
CA LYS A 170 -16.82 -0.99 -17.73
C LYS A 170 -16.40 -0.16 -18.95
N LYS A 171 -16.48 -0.77 -20.14
CA LYS A 171 -16.36 0.02 -21.36
C LYS A 171 -17.58 0.93 -21.46
N GLU A 172 -17.37 2.24 -21.49
CA GLU A 172 -18.43 3.15 -21.86
C GLU A 172 -18.88 2.76 -23.28
N THR A 173 -20.12 2.32 -23.40
CA THR A 173 -20.75 2.17 -24.71
C THR A 173 -20.94 3.60 -25.22
N THR A 174 -20.06 4.04 -26.09
CA THR A 174 -20.10 5.37 -26.72
C THR A 174 -21.40 5.52 -27.48
N THR A 175 -22.43 5.96 -26.78
CA THR A 175 -23.56 6.62 -27.45
C THR A 175 -23.08 8.06 -27.62
N GLU A 176 -22.84 8.42 -28.86
CA GLU A 176 -22.39 9.72 -29.29
C GLU A 176 -22.87 10.88 -28.44
N ASN A 177 -21.95 11.53 -27.75
CA ASN A 177 -22.13 12.90 -27.32
C ASN A 177 -20.86 13.69 -27.66
N THR A 178 -20.87 14.30 -28.86
CA THR A 178 -19.89 15.23 -29.43
C THR A 178 -19.53 16.43 -28.55
N GLN A 179 -20.06 16.50 -27.33
CA GLN A 179 -19.78 17.60 -26.38
C GLN A 179 -18.63 17.33 -25.42
N THR A 180 -18.22 16.06 -25.21
CA THR A 180 -17.17 15.72 -24.23
C THR A 180 -15.76 15.92 -24.80
N GLU A 181 -15.57 15.73 -26.09
CA GLU A 181 -14.26 15.96 -26.76
C GLU A 181 -13.84 17.45 -26.74
N LEU A 182 -14.81 18.38 -26.88
CA LEU A 182 -14.53 19.83 -26.83
C LEU A 182 -14.11 20.30 -25.42
N LYS A 183 -14.54 19.60 -24.35
CA LYS A 183 -14.11 19.92 -22.95
C LYS A 183 -12.71 19.37 -22.65
N ASN A 184 -12.39 18.17 -23.14
CA ASN A 184 -11.07 17.55 -22.89
C ASN A 184 -9.95 18.26 -23.65
N THR A 185 -10.20 18.75 -24.87
CA THR A 185 -9.24 19.55 -25.63
C THR A 185 -8.99 20.91 -24.98
N LYS A 186 -10.02 21.57 -24.45
CA LYS A 186 -9.84 22.85 -23.71
C LYS A 186 -9.07 22.63 -22.39
N LYS A 187 -9.31 21.54 -21.67
CA LYS A 187 -8.63 21.22 -20.41
C LYS A 187 -7.14 20.89 -20.63
N LYS A 188 -6.83 20.12 -21.69
CA LYS A 188 -5.44 19.81 -22.08
C LYS A 188 -4.65 21.06 -22.46
N ASN A 189 -5.28 21.99 -23.19
CA ASN A 189 -4.64 23.24 -23.58
C ASN A 189 -4.43 24.19 -22.38
N HIS A 190 -5.34 24.19 -21.41
CA HIS A 190 -5.18 25.02 -20.20
C HIS A 190 -4.09 24.47 -19.27
N PHE A 191 -3.99 23.17 -19.12
CA PHE A 191 -2.93 22.52 -18.35
C PHE A 191 -1.57 22.73 -19.00
N GLN A 192 -1.46 22.58 -20.31
CA GLN A 192 -0.23 22.85 -21.06
C GLN A 192 0.20 24.32 -20.90
N SER A 193 -0.72 25.26 -21.06
CA SER A 193 -0.46 26.69 -20.88
C SER A 193 0.00 27.04 -19.45
N PHE A 194 -0.54 26.36 -18.43
CA PHE A 194 -0.08 26.53 -17.05
C PHE A 194 1.36 26.04 -16.88
N PHE A 195 1.73 24.90 -17.43
CA PHE A 195 3.09 24.37 -17.38
C PHE A 195 4.09 25.25 -18.13
N ASP A 196 3.71 25.73 -19.30
CA ASP A 196 4.56 26.62 -20.10
C ASP A 196 4.84 27.95 -19.37
N ASN A 197 3.83 28.50 -18.69
CA ASN A 197 4.00 29.70 -17.87
C ASN A 197 4.85 29.45 -16.63
N LEU A 198 4.71 28.29 -15.98
CA LEU A 198 5.52 27.91 -14.84
C LEU A 198 6.99 27.74 -15.22
N LEU A 199 7.27 27.05 -16.34
CA LEU A 199 8.62 26.89 -16.86
C LEU A 199 9.25 28.23 -17.22
N ALA A 200 8.51 29.11 -17.87
CA ALA A 200 9.00 30.47 -18.19
C ALA A 200 9.34 31.30 -16.93
N SER A 201 8.54 31.15 -15.88
CA SER A 201 8.81 31.84 -14.60
C SER A 201 10.05 31.28 -13.89
N ILE A 202 10.26 29.96 -13.94
CA ILE A 202 11.44 29.28 -13.36
C ILE A 202 12.71 29.71 -14.13
N THR A 203 12.68 29.73 -15.46
CA THR A 203 13.82 30.18 -16.28
C THR A 203 14.17 31.60 -16.00
N SER A 204 13.20 32.50 -15.95
CA SER A 204 13.45 33.91 -15.60
C SER A 204 14.09 34.07 -14.21
N PHE A 205 13.64 33.29 -13.23
CA PHE A 205 14.22 33.34 -11.88
C PHE A 205 15.67 32.84 -11.84
N ILE A 206 15.97 31.78 -12.63
CA ILE A 206 17.34 31.27 -12.75
C ILE A 206 18.26 32.31 -13.43
N ASP A 207 17.78 32.96 -14.48
CA ASP A 207 18.54 33.98 -15.19
C ASP A 207 18.87 35.19 -14.27
N ASP A 208 17.91 35.65 -13.46
CA ASP A 208 18.12 36.70 -12.45
C ASP A 208 19.17 36.30 -11.40
N ILE A 209 19.15 35.04 -10.96
CA ILE A 209 20.18 34.56 -10.02
C ILE A 209 21.55 34.53 -10.68
N LEU A 210 21.64 34.08 -11.92
CA LEU A 210 22.91 34.01 -12.66
C LEU A 210 23.48 35.38 -12.90
N GLU A 211 22.66 36.38 -13.29
CA GLU A 211 23.10 37.78 -13.44
C GLU A 211 23.63 38.38 -12.12
N ASN A 212 22.92 38.10 -11.01
CA ASN A 212 23.37 38.56 -9.69
C ASN A 212 24.70 37.90 -9.25
N ILE A 213 24.91 36.63 -9.55
CA ILE A 213 26.16 35.93 -9.27
C ILE A 213 27.30 36.50 -10.14
N LEU A 214 27.06 36.71 -11.43
CA LEU A 214 28.05 37.26 -12.35
C LEU A 214 28.48 38.65 -11.89
N LYS A 215 27.53 39.53 -11.54
CA LYS A 215 27.80 40.85 -11.03
C LYS A 215 28.60 40.81 -9.71
N PHE A 216 28.27 39.90 -8.81
CA PHE A 216 29.01 39.71 -7.57
C PHE A 216 30.46 39.26 -7.83
N ILE A 217 30.68 38.41 -8.84
CA ILE A 217 32.04 37.98 -9.23
C ILE A 217 32.83 39.16 -9.87
N GLU A 218 32.18 39.97 -10.72
CA GLU A 218 32.81 41.15 -11.32
C GLU A 218 33.21 42.20 -10.27
N ASP A 219 32.38 42.40 -9.23
CA ASP A 219 32.68 43.33 -8.13
C ASP A 219 33.80 42.83 -7.19
N MET A 220 34.17 41.52 -7.26
CA MET A 220 35.24 40.93 -6.46
C MET A 220 36.62 40.90 -7.14
N ILE A 221 36.70 41.19 -8.44
CA ILE A 221 37.96 41.19 -9.23
C ILE A 221 38.41 42.64 -9.44
#